data_8d21a9ceb22a6b9a8c4a1e0bd420e4e2
#
_entry.id   8d21a9ceb22a6b9a8c4a1e0bd420e4e2
#
_cell.length_a   1.000
_cell.length_b   1.000
_cell.length_c   1.000
_cell.angle_alpha   90.00
_cell.angle_beta   90.00
_cell.angle_gamma   90.00
#
_symmetry.space_group_name_H-M   'P 1'
#
loop_
_entity.id
_entity.type
_entity.pdbx_description
1 polymer ?
#
loop_
_entity_poly.entity_id
_entity_poly.type
_entity_poly.pdbx_seq_one_letter_code
_entity_poly.pdbx_strand_id
1 'polypeptide(L)'
;MNQSVKRIDVKGPHGTWSYETPNWADRFPITIGDTYRHGGVSQEPYKSLNLAFHVGDEPKYVRENRAIIAEYLGVEPERISCGNQVHGLKAVEITEDLVGAGAFGEDTAIDDCDAVFTKLPNVPLFLFTADCVAVGIYDAKHHAIATVHAGWRGAIGHLPVLTIDTMKEAYGTEFKDCYIYLGPSIGPESFEVDVELGKRFELAWRGMTDRSVADIVNYPGDKLDKAYINLWNFIAEGLMVNGVPKENIAIGGTDTVTDRDCYSYRRESGKTGRMALFGMLQER
;
A
#
# COMPACT_ATOMS: atom_id res chain seq x y z
N MET A 1 -13.74 -13.34 14.59
CA MET A 1 -13.05 -12.34 13.76
C MET A 1 -12.82 -13.00 12.40
N ASN A 2 -13.39 -12.46 11.35
CA ASN A 2 -13.12 -12.98 9.99
C ASN A 2 -11.72 -12.47 9.62
N GLN A 3 -10.70 -13.30 9.79
CA GLN A 3 -9.33 -12.93 9.40
C GLN A 3 -9.30 -12.88 7.87
N SER A 4 -9.43 -11.67 7.33
CA SER A 4 -9.33 -11.45 5.88
C SER A 4 -7.88 -11.51 5.37
N VAL A 5 -6.92 -11.54 6.29
CA VAL A 5 -5.47 -11.55 6.03
C VAL A 5 -4.75 -12.59 6.89
N LYS A 6 -3.54 -12.93 6.49
CA LYS A 6 -2.61 -13.78 7.26
C LYS A 6 -1.19 -13.23 7.19
N ARG A 7 -0.39 -13.50 8.22
CA ARG A 7 1.06 -13.23 8.25
C ARG A 7 1.81 -14.46 7.77
N ILE A 8 2.79 -14.24 6.91
CA ILE A 8 3.71 -15.26 6.40
C ILE A 8 5.12 -14.93 6.90
N ASP A 9 5.76 -15.90 7.53
CA ASP A 9 7.15 -15.80 7.96
C ASP A 9 8.05 -16.53 6.95
N VAL A 10 9.10 -15.86 6.50
CA VAL A 10 10.04 -16.35 5.49
C VAL A 10 11.44 -16.35 6.06
N LYS A 11 12.15 -17.47 5.92
CA LYS A 11 13.57 -17.54 6.29
C LYS A 11 14.41 -16.87 5.20
N GLY A 12 15.11 -15.81 5.56
CA GLY A 12 16.02 -15.09 4.69
C GLY A 12 17.47 -15.17 5.16
N PRO A 13 18.40 -14.60 4.41
CA PRO A 13 19.84 -14.65 4.70
C PRO A 13 20.24 -13.92 5.99
N HIS A 14 19.46 -12.92 6.40
CA HIS A 14 19.71 -12.11 7.60
C HIS A 14 18.71 -12.36 8.74
N GLY A 15 18.02 -13.49 8.70
CA GLY A 15 17.02 -13.88 9.67
C GLY A 15 15.63 -14.02 9.07
N THR A 16 14.63 -14.19 9.91
CA THR A 16 13.24 -14.27 9.46
C THR A 16 12.72 -12.89 9.16
N TRP A 17 12.19 -12.69 7.95
CA TRP A 17 11.35 -11.56 7.60
C TRP A 17 9.91 -12.02 7.44
N SER A 18 8.97 -11.11 7.45
CA SER A 18 7.55 -11.45 7.32
C SER A 18 6.78 -10.41 6.54
N TYR A 19 5.63 -10.83 6.01
CA TYR A 19 4.69 -9.97 5.33
C TYR A 19 3.25 -10.37 5.65
N GLU A 20 2.33 -9.42 5.54
CA GLU A 20 0.90 -9.68 5.59
C GLU A 20 0.36 -9.84 4.16
N THR A 21 -0.56 -10.80 3.97
CA THR A 21 -1.19 -11.06 2.67
C THR A 21 -2.68 -11.33 2.83
N PRO A 22 -3.53 -10.92 1.88
CA PRO A 22 -4.96 -11.21 1.94
C PRO A 22 -5.23 -12.70 1.62
N ASN A 23 -6.17 -13.31 2.35
CA ASN A 23 -6.52 -14.72 2.16
C ASN A 23 -7.06 -15.05 0.77
N TRP A 24 -7.64 -14.06 0.07
CA TRP A 24 -8.14 -14.26 -1.30
C TRP A 24 -7.00 -14.48 -2.31
N ALA A 25 -5.76 -14.05 -2.01
CA ALA A 25 -4.62 -14.20 -2.91
C ALA A 25 -4.32 -15.67 -3.24
N ASP A 26 -4.54 -16.59 -2.29
CA ASP A 26 -4.33 -18.04 -2.51
C ASP A 26 -5.18 -18.65 -3.64
N ARG A 27 -6.20 -17.92 -4.09
CA ARG A 27 -7.10 -18.40 -5.17
C ARG A 27 -6.61 -18.07 -6.56
N PHE A 28 -5.53 -17.29 -6.66
CA PHE A 28 -5.09 -16.71 -7.93
C PHE A 28 -3.58 -16.90 -8.15
N PRO A 29 -3.10 -16.94 -9.39
CA PRO A 29 -1.68 -17.03 -9.72
C PRO A 29 -1.00 -15.68 -9.55
N ILE A 30 -0.94 -15.19 -8.31
CA ILE A 30 -0.30 -13.93 -7.91
C ILE A 30 0.45 -14.09 -6.60
N THR A 31 1.39 -13.20 -6.36
CA THR A 31 1.96 -12.98 -5.03
C THR A 31 1.76 -11.52 -4.67
N ILE A 32 1.12 -11.25 -3.54
CA ILE A 32 0.86 -9.90 -3.04
C ILE A 32 1.01 -9.88 -1.53
N GLY A 33 1.63 -8.84 -0.99
CA GLY A 33 1.76 -8.66 0.45
C GLY A 33 2.49 -7.40 0.83
N ASP A 34 2.34 -7.00 2.09
CA ASP A 34 3.00 -5.86 2.69
C ASP A 34 4.00 -6.33 3.76
N THR A 35 5.26 -5.92 3.63
CA THR A 35 6.34 -6.39 4.50
C THR A 35 6.25 -5.78 5.90
N TYR A 36 6.81 -6.48 6.89
CA TYR A 36 7.15 -5.91 8.19
C TYR A 36 8.61 -5.43 8.21
N ARG A 37 9.04 -4.79 9.32
CA ARG A 37 10.34 -4.10 9.39
C ARG A 37 11.56 -4.98 9.65
N HIS A 38 11.41 -6.25 9.96
CA HIS A 38 12.50 -7.12 10.41
C HIS A 38 13.09 -8.00 9.29
N GLY A 39 14.32 -8.50 9.50
CA GLY A 39 14.95 -9.50 8.62
C GLY A 39 15.80 -8.93 7.49
N GLY A 40 16.12 -7.64 7.53
CA GLY A 40 17.04 -6.98 6.59
C GLY A 40 18.34 -6.51 7.23
N VAL A 41 19.09 -5.68 6.51
CA VAL A 41 20.48 -5.24 6.85
C VAL A 41 20.62 -3.78 7.23
N SER A 42 19.57 -2.96 7.04
CA SER A 42 19.62 -1.53 7.39
C SER A 42 19.87 -1.33 8.88
N GLN A 43 20.62 -0.26 9.21
CA GLN A 43 20.98 0.09 10.59
C GLN A 43 20.00 1.14 11.16
N GLU A 44 20.08 1.40 12.47
CA GLU A 44 19.30 2.47 13.09
C GLU A 44 19.51 3.81 12.35
N PRO A 45 18.47 4.59 12.12
CA PRO A 45 17.07 4.41 12.56
C PRO A 45 16.18 3.60 11.60
N TYR A 46 16.75 2.99 10.56
CA TYR A 46 16.04 2.28 9.49
C TYR A 46 16.01 0.75 9.68
N LYS A 47 16.44 0.28 10.87
CA LYS A 47 16.60 -1.15 11.17
C LYS A 47 15.27 -1.90 11.05
N SER A 48 15.19 -2.96 10.24
CA SER A 48 16.28 -3.56 9.47
C SER A 48 15.92 -3.76 8.00
N LEU A 49 14.65 -4.01 7.62
CA LEU A 49 14.19 -4.27 6.25
C LEU A 49 13.62 -3.00 5.62
N ASN A 50 14.39 -1.90 5.60
CA ASN A 50 13.98 -0.71 4.88
C ASN A 50 14.09 -0.94 3.37
N LEU A 51 13.01 -0.66 2.62
CA LEU A 51 12.89 -0.92 1.19
C LEU A 51 12.87 0.36 0.34
N ALA A 52 12.89 1.55 0.98
CA ALA A 52 12.83 2.83 0.29
C ALA A 52 14.15 3.60 0.30
N PHE A 53 14.52 4.19 -0.83
CA PHE A 53 15.72 5.01 -0.98
C PHE A 53 15.57 6.43 -0.41
N HIS A 54 14.37 7.03 -0.48
CA HIS A 54 14.11 8.44 -0.15
C HIS A 54 14.15 8.80 1.34
N VAL A 55 14.46 7.84 2.21
CA VAL A 55 14.46 8.08 3.68
C VAL A 55 15.83 8.48 4.24
N GLY A 56 16.90 8.42 3.43
CA GLY A 56 18.27 8.75 3.84
C GLY A 56 19.05 7.58 4.43
N ASP A 57 18.62 6.35 4.19
CA ASP A 57 19.38 5.13 4.48
C ASP A 57 20.51 4.94 3.46
N GLU A 58 21.49 4.10 3.78
CA GLU A 58 22.57 3.74 2.85
C GLU A 58 22.01 2.97 1.64
N PRO A 59 22.21 3.44 0.40
CA PRO A 59 21.61 2.79 -0.79
C PRO A 59 21.99 1.31 -0.93
N LYS A 60 23.17 0.91 -0.47
CA LYS A 60 23.61 -0.49 -0.50
C LYS A 60 22.70 -1.39 0.36
N TYR A 61 22.24 -0.92 1.52
CA TYR A 61 21.35 -1.67 2.39
C TYR A 61 19.97 -1.82 1.79
N VAL A 62 19.45 -0.75 1.18
CA VAL A 62 18.14 -0.80 0.49
C VAL A 62 18.18 -1.78 -0.68
N ARG A 63 19.27 -1.79 -1.47
CA ARG A 63 19.45 -2.75 -2.57
C ARG A 63 19.50 -4.19 -2.06
N GLU A 64 20.24 -4.44 -0.99
CA GLU A 64 20.34 -5.77 -0.37
C GLU A 64 18.97 -6.22 0.19
N ASN A 65 18.25 -5.33 0.86
CA ASN A 65 16.90 -5.63 1.36
C ASN A 65 15.92 -5.94 0.20
N ARG A 66 15.99 -5.21 -0.91
CA ARG A 66 15.16 -5.48 -2.10
C ARG A 66 15.52 -6.81 -2.74
N ALA A 67 16.81 -7.18 -2.76
CA ALA A 67 17.26 -8.47 -3.27
C ALA A 67 16.67 -9.65 -2.45
N ILE A 68 16.53 -9.51 -1.13
CA ILE A 68 15.87 -10.52 -0.28
C ILE A 68 14.43 -10.79 -0.75
N ILE A 69 13.69 -9.73 -1.08
CA ILE A 69 12.30 -9.89 -1.54
C ILE A 69 12.25 -10.43 -2.96
N ALA A 70 13.14 -9.96 -3.84
CA ALA A 70 13.22 -10.44 -5.24
C ALA A 70 13.58 -11.93 -5.30
N GLU A 71 14.52 -12.40 -4.47
CA GLU A 71 14.86 -13.83 -4.33
C GLU A 71 13.64 -14.67 -3.93
N TYR A 72 12.87 -14.19 -2.94
CA TYR A 72 11.62 -14.86 -2.53
C TYR A 72 10.60 -14.93 -3.66
N LEU A 73 10.49 -13.86 -4.46
CA LEU A 73 9.58 -13.79 -5.61
C LEU A 73 10.10 -14.59 -6.83
N GLY A 74 11.34 -15.07 -6.79
CA GLY A 74 11.97 -15.84 -7.87
C GLY A 74 12.30 -14.99 -9.11
N VAL A 75 12.62 -13.71 -8.91
CA VAL A 75 12.96 -12.76 -9.98
C VAL A 75 14.27 -12.02 -9.66
N GLU A 76 14.89 -11.45 -10.69
CA GLU A 76 16.03 -10.56 -10.51
C GLU A 76 15.59 -9.20 -9.94
N PRO A 77 16.37 -8.59 -9.01
CA PRO A 77 16.03 -7.29 -8.39
C PRO A 77 15.83 -6.17 -9.42
N GLU A 78 16.46 -6.25 -10.59
CA GLU A 78 16.33 -5.33 -11.72
C GLU A 78 14.92 -5.22 -12.26
N ARG A 79 14.05 -6.21 -12.00
CA ARG A 79 12.67 -6.21 -12.48
C ARG A 79 11.71 -5.47 -11.54
N ILE A 80 12.14 -5.10 -10.34
CA ILE A 80 11.32 -4.32 -9.40
C ILE A 80 10.98 -2.99 -10.03
N SER A 81 9.68 -2.65 -10.08
CA SER A 81 9.20 -1.41 -10.68
C SER A 81 8.39 -0.61 -9.66
N CYS A 82 8.66 0.69 -9.55
CA CYS A 82 7.99 1.57 -8.60
C CYS A 82 7.97 3.03 -9.08
N GLY A 83 7.05 3.81 -8.52
CA GLY A 83 6.96 5.24 -8.71
C GLY A 83 7.67 6.04 -7.62
N ASN A 84 8.03 7.27 -7.93
CA ASN A 84 8.43 8.29 -6.97
C ASN A 84 7.17 8.90 -6.35
N GLN A 85 6.87 8.48 -5.11
CA GLN A 85 5.64 8.81 -4.40
C GLN A 85 5.66 10.24 -3.86
N VAL A 86 4.73 11.06 -4.30
CA VAL A 86 4.61 12.50 -3.96
C VAL A 86 3.30 12.84 -3.25
N HIS A 87 2.51 11.83 -2.84
CA HIS A 87 1.15 11.96 -2.33
C HIS A 87 0.20 12.59 -3.35
N GLY A 88 0.43 12.29 -4.63
CA GLY A 88 -0.35 12.71 -5.78
C GLY A 88 -1.52 11.77 -6.12
N LEU A 89 -2.05 11.92 -7.34
CA LEU A 89 -3.19 11.12 -7.84
C LEU A 89 -2.88 10.45 -9.19
N LYS A 90 -1.61 10.30 -9.55
CA LYS A 90 -1.18 9.73 -10.82
C LYS A 90 -1.00 8.22 -10.69
N ALA A 91 -1.65 7.46 -11.58
CA ALA A 91 -1.44 6.05 -11.80
C ALA A 91 -0.78 5.81 -13.17
N VAL A 92 0.22 4.92 -13.24
CA VAL A 92 0.99 4.64 -14.45
C VAL A 92 1.04 3.14 -14.71
N GLU A 93 0.82 2.76 -15.97
CA GLU A 93 1.02 1.40 -16.44
C GLU A 93 2.51 1.08 -16.55
N ILE A 94 2.93 -0.03 -15.95
CA ILE A 94 4.26 -0.60 -16.19
C ILE A 94 4.19 -1.47 -17.46
N THR A 95 4.70 -0.90 -18.54
CA THR A 95 4.92 -1.57 -19.83
C THR A 95 6.35 -2.11 -19.89
N GLU A 96 6.72 -2.91 -20.90
CA GLU A 96 8.04 -3.55 -21.00
C GLU A 96 9.21 -2.56 -20.91
N ASP A 97 9.04 -1.35 -21.42
CA ASP A 97 10.07 -0.28 -21.39
C ASP A 97 10.21 0.38 -20.02
N LEU A 98 9.25 0.18 -19.11
CA LEU A 98 9.26 0.70 -17.74
C LEU A 98 9.60 -0.38 -16.69
N VAL A 99 9.79 -1.65 -17.11
CA VAL A 99 10.23 -2.69 -16.19
C VAL A 99 11.57 -2.33 -15.58
N GLY A 100 11.65 -2.36 -14.25
CA GLY A 100 12.86 -2.00 -13.52
C GLY A 100 12.97 -0.52 -13.13
N ALA A 101 11.99 0.31 -13.49
CA ALA A 101 11.96 1.71 -13.06
C ALA A 101 12.00 1.81 -11.53
N GLY A 102 13.02 2.50 -10.99
CA GLY A 102 13.19 2.67 -9.55
C GLY A 102 13.82 1.47 -8.82
N ALA A 103 14.24 0.41 -9.52
CA ALA A 103 14.80 -0.80 -8.89
C ALA A 103 16.01 -0.50 -7.97
N PHE A 104 16.91 0.35 -8.39
CA PHE A 104 18.20 0.61 -7.73
C PHE A 104 18.40 2.04 -7.24
N GLY A 105 17.48 2.94 -7.51
CA GLY A 105 17.57 4.34 -7.11
C GLY A 105 16.28 5.10 -7.37
N GLU A 106 16.09 6.17 -6.64
CA GLU A 106 14.95 7.07 -6.78
C GLU A 106 15.00 7.84 -8.12
N ASP A 107 16.18 8.11 -8.61
CA ASP A 107 16.45 8.82 -9.86
C ASP A 107 15.99 8.08 -11.13
N THR A 108 15.70 6.80 -11.02
CA THR A 108 15.17 5.97 -12.11
C THR A 108 13.70 5.58 -11.91
N ALA A 109 13.08 5.99 -10.81
CA ALA A 109 11.66 5.73 -10.53
C ALA A 109 10.77 6.58 -11.45
N ILE A 110 9.51 6.15 -11.61
CA ILE A 110 8.54 6.90 -12.42
C ILE A 110 8.17 8.21 -11.70
N ASP A 111 8.35 9.33 -12.37
CA ASP A 111 8.12 10.65 -11.77
C ASP A 111 6.66 10.87 -11.35
N ASP A 112 6.52 11.48 -10.14
CA ASP A 112 5.23 11.94 -9.58
C ASP A 112 4.14 10.87 -9.61
N CYS A 113 4.47 9.63 -9.21
CA CYS A 113 3.62 8.48 -9.38
C CYS A 113 3.33 7.78 -8.05
N ASP A 114 2.07 7.78 -7.63
CA ASP A 114 1.61 7.17 -6.38
C ASP A 114 0.83 5.86 -6.61
N ALA A 115 0.68 5.42 -7.85
CA ALA A 115 0.11 4.12 -8.20
C ALA A 115 0.74 3.56 -9.47
N VAL A 116 1.08 2.27 -9.46
CA VAL A 116 1.56 1.56 -10.65
C VAL A 116 0.73 0.29 -10.87
N PHE A 117 0.51 -0.08 -12.13
CA PHE A 117 -0.25 -1.27 -12.48
C PHE A 117 0.31 -1.95 -13.73
N THR A 118 0.07 -3.26 -13.89
CA THR A 118 0.58 -4.02 -15.04
C THR A 118 -0.23 -5.29 -15.33
N LYS A 119 -0.05 -5.83 -16.53
CA LYS A 119 -0.40 -7.21 -16.92
C LYS A 119 0.81 -8.09 -17.15
N LEU A 120 2.00 -7.55 -17.01
CA LEU A 120 3.23 -8.31 -17.24
C LEU A 120 3.47 -9.30 -16.10
N PRO A 121 3.64 -10.58 -16.37
CA PRO A 121 4.01 -11.56 -15.36
C PRO A 121 5.48 -11.36 -14.94
N ASN A 122 5.79 -11.80 -13.72
CA ASN A 122 7.14 -11.76 -13.17
C ASN A 122 7.75 -10.33 -13.10
N VAL A 123 6.89 -9.30 -12.97
CA VAL A 123 7.28 -7.91 -12.74
C VAL A 123 6.74 -7.49 -11.37
N PRO A 124 7.58 -7.42 -10.33
CA PRO A 124 7.16 -6.97 -9.02
C PRO A 124 6.91 -5.47 -9.01
N LEU A 125 5.70 -5.06 -8.65
CA LEU A 125 5.34 -3.67 -8.37
C LEU A 125 5.57 -3.40 -6.90
N PHE A 126 6.42 -2.41 -6.57
CA PHE A 126 6.67 -2.01 -5.19
C PHE A 126 6.07 -0.64 -4.89
N LEU A 127 5.62 -0.49 -3.65
CA LEU A 127 5.09 0.74 -3.09
C LEU A 127 5.54 0.84 -1.63
N PHE A 128 5.93 2.02 -1.17
CA PHE A 128 6.58 2.19 0.13
C PHE A 128 5.73 2.99 1.10
N THR A 129 5.55 2.46 2.32
CA THR A 129 4.74 3.10 3.36
C THR A 129 5.40 3.06 4.75
N ALA A 130 5.03 4.03 5.57
CA ALA A 130 5.12 4.04 7.02
C ALA A 130 3.99 4.95 7.50
N ASP A 131 2.83 4.37 7.79
CA ASP A 131 1.54 4.93 8.18
C ASP A 131 0.52 5.16 7.06
N CYS A 132 0.90 5.57 5.85
CA CYS A 132 -0.05 5.67 4.75
C CYS A 132 -0.62 4.29 4.37
N VAL A 133 -1.86 4.26 3.88
CA VAL A 133 -2.48 3.00 3.47
C VAL A 133 -1.87 2.53 2.15
N ALA A 134 -1.29 1.33 2.17
CA ALA A 134 -0.89 0.61 0.97
C ALA A 134 -2.10 -0.17 0.45
N VAL A 135 -2.50 0.06 -0.81
CA VAL A 135 -3.65 -0.59 -1.42
C VAL A 135 -3.19 -1.48 -2.57
N GLY A 136 -3.41 -2.78 -2.43
CA GLY A 136 -3.23 -3.75 -3.51
C GLY A 136 -4.54 -3.98 -4.26
N ILE A 137 -4.50 -3.99 -5.58
CA ILE A 137 -5.65 -4.24 -6.44
C ILE A 137 -5.33 -5.38 -7.40
N TYR A 138 -6.20 -6.38 -7.50
CA TYR A 138 -6.09 -7.44 -8.46
C TYR A 138 -7.39 -7.57 -9.26
N ASP A 139 -7.30 -7.42 -10.59
CA ASP A 139 -8.36 -7.72 -11.54
C ASP A 139 -8.28 -9.19 -11.92
N ALA A 140 -9.19 -9.99 -11.38
CA ALA A 140 -9.21 -11.43 -11.60
C ALA A 140 -9.62 -11.83 -13.03
N LYS A 141 -10.39 -10.99 -13.71
CA LYS A 141 -10.85 -11.24 -15.08
C LYS A 141 -9.76 -11.01 -16.10
N HIS A 142 -9.05 -9.89 -16.01
CA HIS A 142 -8.04 -9.51 -17.00
C HIS A 142 -6.62 -9.86 -16.57
N HIS A 143 -6.43 -10.45 -15.37
CA HIS A 143 -5.14 -10.77 -14.77
C HIS A 143 -4.21 -9.57 -14.76
N ALA A 144 -4.65 -8.53 -14.08
CA ALA A 144 -3.89 -7.30 -13.91
C ALA A 144 -3.75 -6.99 -12.42
N ILE A 145 -2.63 -6.37 -12.04
CA ILE A 145 -2.34 -6.05 -10.66
C ILE A 145 -1.91 -4.58 -10.54
N ALA A 146 -2.24 -3.94 -9.42
CA ALA A 146 -1.77 -2.60 -9.09
C ALA A 146 -1.36 -2.50 -7.62
N THR A 147 -0.43 -1.58 -7.36
CA THR A 147 -0.07 -1.09 -6.02
C THR A 147 -0.31 0.41 -5.94
N VAL A 148 -1.00 0.89 -4.89
CA VAL A 148 -1.49 2.27 -4.77
C VAL A 148 -1.14 2.85 -3.40
N HIS A 149 -0.50 4.01 -3.37
CA HIS A 149 -0.17 4.76 -2.16
C HIS A 149 -1.31 5.71 -1.78
N ALA A 150 -2.10 5.32 -0.80
CA ALA A 150 -3.23 6.11 -0.34
C ALA A 150 -2.95 6.74 1.04
N GLY A 151 -2.06 7.72 1.09
CA GLY A 151 -2.02 8.67 2.21
C GLY A 151 -3.32 9.50 2.24
N TRP A 152 -3.51 10.37 3.24
CA TRP A 152 -4.76 11.12 3.39
C TRP A 152 -5.18 11.92 2.13
N ARG A 153 -4.21 12.43 1.35
CA ARG A 153 -4.49 13.13 0.08
C ARG A 153 -4.98 12.16 -1.00
N GLY A 154 -4.31 11.03 -1.13
CA GLY A 154 -4.72 9.95 -2.05
C GLY A 154 -6.08 9.35 -1.67
N ALA A 155 -6.39 9.23 -0.37
CA ALA A 155 -7.68 8.77 0.11
C ALA A 155 -8.81 9.75 -0.26
N ILE A 156 -8.69 11.05 0.09
CA ILE A 156 -9.69 12.08 -0.28
C ILE A 156 -9.81 12.24 -1.81
N GLY A 157 -8.69 12.13 -2.53
CA GLY A 157 -8.65 12.19 -3.98
C GLY A 157 -9.09 10.89 -4.67
N HIS A 158 -9.50 9.87 -3.90
CA HIS A 158 -9.97 8.56 -4.40
C HIS A 158 -8.97 7.86 -5.32
N LEU A 159 -7.65 7.96 -5.06
CA LEU A 159 -6.63 7.37 -5.92
C LEU A 159 -6.83 5.87 -6.21
N PRO A 160 -7.27 5.01 -5.25
CA PRO A 160 -7.57 3.62 -5.57
C PRO A 160 -8.69 3.44 -6.61
N VAL A 161 -9.73 4.29 -6.57
CA VAL A 161 -10.82 4.31 -7.57
C VAL A 161 -10.28 4.79 -8.92
N LEU A 162 -9.54 5.91 -8.94
CA LEU A 162 -8.91 6.44 -10.15
C LEU A 162 -7.95 5.44 -10.80
N THR A 163 -7.25 4.63 -9.99
CA THR A 163 -6.37 3.57 -10.51
C THR A 163 -7.18 2.50 -11.23
N ILE A 164 -8.33 2.05 -10.67
CA ILE A 164 -9.21 1.10 -11.35
C ILE A 164 -9.78 1.71 -12.63
N ASP A 165 -10.16 3.00 -12.64
CA ASP A 165 -10.61 3.68 -13.84
C ASP A 165 -9.51 3.74 -14.92
N THR A 166 -8.26 4.00 -14.55
CA THR A 166 -7.12 3.94 -15.47
C THR A 166 -6.89 2.52 -16.00
N MET A 167 -6.99 1.50 -15.14
CA MET A 167 -6.94 0.08 -15.55
C MET A 167 -8.12 -0.28 -16.46
N LYS A 168 -9.30 0.33 -16.28
CA LYS A 168 -10.45 0.15 -17.16
C LYS A 168 -10.18 0.70 -18.55
N GLU A 169 -9.57 1.87 -18.65
CA GLU A 169 -9.16 2.44 -19.93
C GLU A 169 -8.12 1.57 -20.65
N ALA A 170 -7.13 1.04 -19.91
CA ALA A 170 -6.06 0.23 -20.46
C ALA A 170 -6.48 -1.21 -20.79
N TYR A 171 -7.31 -1.84 -19.95
CA TYR A 171 -7.54 -3.29 -19.96
C TYR A 171 -9.01 -3.70 -20.00
N GLY A 172 -9.95 -2.77 -19.81
CA GLY A 172 -11.36 -3.08 -19.65
C GLY A 172 -11.72 -3.58 -18.25
N THR A 173 -10.89 -3.30 -17.25
CA THR A 173 -11.13 -3.66 -15.83
C THR A 173 -12.50 -3.13 -15.35
N GLU A 174 -13.26 -3.94 -14.64
CA GLU A 174 -14.50 -3.54 -13.98
C GLU A 174 -14.36 -3.67 -12.47
N PHE A 175 -14.92 -2.73 -11.71
CA PHE A 175 -14.84 -2.73 -10.24
C PHE A 175 -15.29 -4.05 -9.61
N LYS A 176 -16.35 -4.66 -10.14
CA LYS A 176 -16.88 -5.94 -9.65
C LYS A 176 -15.92 -7.13 -9.76
N ASP A 177 -14.94 -7.04 -10.67
CA ASP A 177 -13.95 -8.10 -10.94
C ASP A 177 -12.67 -7.91 -10.11
N CYS A 178 -12.60 -6.80 -9.34
CA CYS A 178 -11.43 -6.44 -8.53
C CYS A 178 -11.47 -7.06 -7.14
N TYR A 179 -10.29 -7.49 -6.67
CA TYR A 179 -9.98 -7.89 -5.31
C TYR A 179 -9.03 -6.86 -4.71
N ILE A 180 -9.34 -6.40 -3.48
CA ILE A 180 -8.65 -5.29 -2.84
C ILE A 180 -8.00 -5.76 -1.54
N TYR A 181 -6.79 -5.28 -1.30
CA TYR A 181 -6.08 -5.44 -0.05
C TYR A 181 -5.67 -4.07 0.50
N LEU A 182 -6.04 -3.79 1.75
CA LEU A 182 -5.56 -2.64 2.51
C LEU A 182 -4.57 -3.15 3.56
N GLY A 183 -3.29 -2.84 3.38
CA GLY A 183 -2.20 -3.29 4.22
C GLY A 183 -2.09 -2.56 5.56
N PRO A 184 -1.07 -2.90 6.39
CA PRO A 184 -0.73 -2.19 7.62
C PRO A 184 -0.61 -0.68 7.39
N SER A 185 -1.28 0.10 8.22
CA SER A 185 -1.24 1.57 8.14
C SER A 185 -1.62 2.20 9.47
N ILE A 186 -1.59 3.51 9.58
CA ILE A 186 -2.02 4.19 10.79
C ILE A 186 -3.50 3.91 11.08
N GLY A 187 -3.79 3.42 12.27
CA GLY A 187 -5.12 3.03 12.70
C GLY A 187 -6.01 4.24 13.07
N PRO A 188 -7.33 4.02 13.18
CA PRO A 188 -8.30 5.09 13.46
C PRO A 188 -8.12 5.72 14.84
N GLU A 189 -7.53 5.02 15.80
CA GLU A 189 -7.23 5.56 17.14
C GLU A 189 -5.88 6.29 17.21
N SER A 190 -5.03 6.11 16.20
CA SER A 190 -3.70 6.70 16.10
C SER A 190 -3.62 7.86 15.12
N PHE A 191 -4.56 7.95 14.16
CA PHE A 191 -4.53 8.99 13.15
C PHE A 191 -5.22 10.27 13.64
N GLU A 192 -4.62 10.91 14.67
CA GLU A 192 -5.00 12.24 15.13
C GLU A 192 -4.56 13.29 14.12
N VAL A 193 -5.48 14.17 13.77
CA VAL A 193 -5.31 15.26 12.81
C VAL A 193 -5.98 16.54 13.32
N ASP A 194 -5.72 17.68 12.68
CA ASP A 194 -6.45 18.90 12.97
C ASP A 194 -7.93 18.78 12.55
N VAL A 195 -8.82 19.40 13.30
CA VAL A 195 -10.28 19.35 13.08
C VAL A 195 -10.68 19.73 11.64
N GLU A 196 -9.94 20.64 11.01
CA GLU A 196 -10.19 21.06 9.62
C GLU A 196 -9.98 19.91 8.62
N LEU A 197 -9.00 19.05 8.84
CA LEU A 197 -8.85 17.84 8.01
C LEU A 197 -10.01 16.86 8.27
N GLY A 198 -10.45 16.70 9.52
CA GLY A 198 -11.64 15.92 9.87
C GLY A 198 -12.88 16.38 9.11
N LYS A 199 -13.14 17.69 9.08
CA LYS A 199 -14.26 18.27 8.31
C LYS A 199 -14.16 18.03 6.80
N ARG A 200 -12.97 18.01 6.23
CA ARG A 200 -12.77 17.67 4.81
C ARG A 200 -13.15 16.21 4.53
N PHE A 201 -12.77 15.28 5.41
CA PHE A 201 -13.19 13.88 5.30
C PHE A 201 -14.69 13.73 5.48
N GLU A 202 -15.29 14.41 6.45
CA GLU A 202 -16.74 14.42 6.64
C GLU A 202 -17.48 14.90 5.39
N LEU A 203 -17.04 16.02 4.79
CA LEU A 203 -17.65 16.55 3.57
C LEU A 203 -17.54 15.56 2.39
N ALA A 204 -16.37 14.97 2.19
CA ALA A 204 -16.14 13.97 1.16
C ALA A 204 -17.01 12.71 1.38
N TRP A 205 -17.13 12.24 2.63
CA TRP A 205 -17.98 11.11 3.01
C TRP A 205 -19.45 11.35 2.70
N ARG A 206 -19.98 12.51 3.10
CA ARG A 206 -21.38 12.89 2.81
C ARG A 206 -21.68 13.04 1.32
N GLY A 207 -20.69 13.36 0.51
CA GLY A 207 -20.79 13.38 -0.95
C GLY A 207 -20.77 11.99 -1.59
N MET A 208 -20.28 10.99 -0.86
CA MET A 208 -20.04 9.64 -1.38
C MET A 208 -21.11 8.63 -0.95
N THR A 209 -21.63 8.75 0.29
CA THR A 209 -22.51 7.74 0.89
C THR A 209 -23.45 8.35 1.94
N ASP A 210 -24.60 7.70 2.20
CA ASP A 210 -25.55 8.05 3.26
C ASP A 210 -25.18 7.42 4.63
N ARG A 211 -24.05 6.70 4.73
CA ARG A 211 -23.61 6.09 5.98
C ARG A 211 -23.19 7.14 7.01
N SER A 212 -23.14 6.73 8.28
CA SER A 212 -22.79 7.62 9.38
C SER A 212 -21.36 8.17 9.24
N VAL A 213 -21.19 9.46 9.45
CA VAL A 213 -19.86 10.10 9.53
C VAL A 213 -19.00 9.51 10.66
N ALA A 214 -19.64 9.03 11.73
CA ALA A 214 -18.96 8.37 12.85
C ALA A 214 -18.23 7.07 12.43
N ASP A 215 -18.53 6.50 11.25
CA ASP A 215 -17.82 5.36 10.71
C ASP A 215 -16.38 5.72 10.27
N ILE A 216 -16.11 7.02 10.02
CA ILE A 216 -14.82 7.48 9.50
C ILE A 216 -14.17 8.63 10.26
N VAL A 217 -14.92 9.46 10.97
CA VAL A 217 -14.37 10.59 11.74
C VAL A 217 -14.94 10.57 13.16
N ASN A 218 -14.02 10.63 14.13
CA ASN A 218 -14.35 10.85 15.54
C ASN A 218 -13.80 12.20 15.99
N TYR A 219 -14.67 13.03 16.57
CA TYR A 219 -14.31 14.32 17.20
C TYR A 219 -14.28 14.15 18.72
N PRO A 220 -13.09 14.10 19.36
CA PRO A 220 -13.01 13.90 20.80
C PRO A 220 -13.53 15.15 21.55
N GLY A 221 -14.34 14.93 22.59
CA GLY A 221 -14.96 16.02 23.34
C GLY A 221 -13.97 16.84 24.18
N ASP A 222 -12.81 16.31 24.49
CA ASP A 222 -11.73 16.91 25.28
C ASP A 222 -10.66 17.65 24.43
N LYS A 223 -10.68 17.47 23.11
CA LYS A 223 -9.74 18.09 22.16
C LYS A 223 -10.51 18.70 20.99
N LEU A 224 -11.05 19.90 21.19
CA LEU A 224 -11.94 20.55 20.22
C LEU A 224 -11.28 20.93 18.87
N ASP A 225 -9.96 20.99 18.83
CA ASP A 225 -9.13 21.28 17.65
C ASP A 225 -8.66 20.04 16.91
N LYS A 226 -9.01 18.85 17.36
CA LYS A 226 -8.57 17.56 16.81
C LYS A 226 -9.72 16.71 16.29
N ALA A 227 -9.36 15.77 15.41
CA ALA A 227 -10.20 14.69 14.93
C ALA A 227 -9.37 13.42 14.74
N TYR A 228 -10.01 12.27 14.77
CA TYR A 228 -9.41 10.98 14.44
C TYR A 228 -10.08 10.42 13.21
N ILE A 229 -9.31 9.92 12.24
CA ILE A 229 -9.82 9.48 10.94
C ILE A 229 -9.57 7.99 10.74
N ASN A 230 -10.59 7.28 10.27
CA ASN A 230 -10.50 5.90 9.81
C ASN A 230 -10.31 5.86 8.28
N LEU A 231 -9.04 5.83 7.84
CA LEU A 231 -8.70 5.75 6.42
C LEU A 231 -9.15 4.43 5.78
N TRP A 232 -9.11 3.33 6.52
CA TRP A 232 -9.53 2.02 6.02
C TRP A 232 -11.00 2.03 5.57
N ASN A 233 -11.88 2.51 6.46
CA ASN A 233 -13.30 2.60 6.16
C ASN A 233 -13.57 3.57 5.02
N PHE A 234 -12.87 4.72 4.99
CA PHE A 234 -13.05 5.72 3.94
C PHE A 234 -12.69 5.17 2.56
N ILE A 235 -11.53 4.51 2.42
CA ILE A 235 -11.06 3.93 1.16
C ILE A 235 -11.97 2.77 0.75
N ALA A 236 -12.32 1.88 1.68
CA ALA A 236 -13.17 0.73 1.40
C ALA A 236 -14.56 1.14 0.90
N GLU A 237 -15.18 2.14 1.53
CA GLU A 237 -16.47 2.67 1.09
C GLU A 237 -16.38 3.27 -0.31
N GLY A 238 -15.35 4.08 -0.59
CA GLY A 238 -15.11 4.64 -1.92
C GLY A 238 -15.05 3.58 -3.01
N LEU A 239 -14.42 2.44 -2.73
CA LEU A 239 -14.35 1.30 -3.65
C LEU A 239 -15.71 0.60 -3.78
N MET A 240 -16.42 0.39 -2.65
CA MET A 240 -17.73 -0.29 -2.65
C MET A 240 -18.82 0.50 -3.40
N VAL A 241 -18.90 1.82 -3.22
CA VAL A 241 -19.89 2.64 -3.93
C VAL A 241 -19.63 2.71 -5.44
N ASN A 242 -18.40 2.43 -5.88
CA ASN A 242 -18.04 2.31 -7.29
C ASN A 242 -18.19 0.87 -7.82
N GLY A 243 -18.60 -0.10 -7.00
CA GLY A 243 -18.99 -1.43 -7.44
C GLY A 243 -18.03 -2.56 -7.09
N VAL A 244 -17.01 -2.34 -6.25
CA VAL A 244 -16.20 -3.44 -5.71
C VAL A 244 -17.05 -4.21 -4.68
N PRO A 245 -17.22 -5.55 -4.83
CA PRO A 245 -17.94 -6.34 -3.83
C PRO A 245 -17.24 -6.28 -2.46
N LYS A 246 -18.02 -6.10 -1.41
CA LYS A 246 -17.50 -6.02 -0.04
C LYS A 246 -16.65 -7.23 0.35
N GLU A 247 -17.06 -8.42 -0.08
CA GLU A 247 -16.38 -9.70 0.18
C GLU A 247 -15.03 -9.82 -0.53
N ASN A 248 -14.76 -8.98 -1.53
CA ASN A 248 -13.49 -8.90 -2.23
C ASN A 248 -12.49 -7.93 -1.55
N ILE A 249 -12.92 -7.20 -0.52
CA ILE A 249 -12.05 -6.25 0.20
C ILE A 249 -11.50 -6.90 1.47
N ALA A 250 -10.19 -7.05 1.54
CA ALA A 250 -9.47 -7.49 2.73
C ALA A 250 -8.80 -6.28 3.39
N ILE A 251 -9.03 -6.11 4.68
CA ILE A 251 -8.39 -5.08 5.51
C ILE A 251 -7.55 -5.77 6.57
N GLY A 252 -6.24 -5.51 6.60
CA GLY A 252 -5.33 -6.05 7.58
C GLY A 252 -5.66 -5.59 9.00
N GLY A 253 -5.92 -4.30 9.16
CA GLY A 253 -6.28 -3.72 10.45
C GLY A 253 -5.10 -3.60 11.42
N THR A 254 -3.87 -3.81 10.95
CA THR A 254 -2.65 -3.60 11.73
C THR A 254 -2.33 -2.12 11.81
N ASP A 255 -2.37 -1.55 13.02
CA ASP A 255 -2.01 -0.15 13.27
C ASP A 255 -0.49 0.00 13.42
N THR A 256 0.15 0.66 12.46
CA THR A 256 1.60 0.85 12.40
C THR A 256 2.16 1.65 13.59
N VAL A 257 1.36 2.51 14.22
CA VAL A 257 1.79 3.30 15.38
C VAL A 257 1.92 2.42 16.63
N THR A 258 1.03 1.47 16.81
CA THR A 258 1.00 0.60 17.99
C THR A 258 1.77 -0.70 17.78
N ASP A 259 1.80 -1.22 16.55
CA ASP A 259 2.56 -2.42 16.21
C ASP A 259 4.05 -2.10 16.00
N ARG A 260 4.91 -2.75 16.80
CA ARG A 260 6.37 -2.54 16.77
C ARG A 260 7.07 -3.29 15.64
N ASP A 261 6.39 -4.21 14.98
CA ASP A 261 6.89 -4.88 13.79
C ASP A 261 6.74 -4.02 12.53
N CYS A 262 6.07 -2.86 12.63
CA CYS A 262 5.92 -1.89 11.55
C CYS A 262 6.85 -0.68 11.71
N TYR A 263 7.27 -0.10 10.59
CA TYR A 263 7.76 1.28 10.59
C TYR A 263 6.58 2.24 10.72
N SER A 264 6.75 3.32 11.48
CA SER A 264 5.74 4.36 11.62
C SER A 264 6.37 5.74 11.62
N TYR A 265 6.04 6.55 10.63
CA TYR A 265 6.46 7.93 10.51
C TYR A 265 5.98 8.77 11.72
N ARG A 266 4.75 8.54 12.16
CA ARG A 266 4.12 9.20 13.31
C ARG A 266 4.85 8.88 14.62
N ARG A 267 5.07 7.60 14.90
CA ARG A 267 5.72 7.13 16.11
C ARG A 267 7.18 7.55 16.19
N GLU A 268 7.89 7.49 15.06
CA GLU A 268 9.34 7.68 14.98
C GLU A 268 9.73 9.10 14.51
N SER A 269 8.77 10.04 14.59
CA SER A 269 8.98 11.48 14.31
C SER A 269 9.63 11.74 12.95
N GLY A 270 9.21 10.98 11.94
CA GLY A 270 9.62 11.14 10.55
C GLY A 270 10.90 10.41 10.13
N LYS A 271 11.74 9.99 11.08
CA LYS A 271 13.01 9.35 10.77
C LYS A 271 12.94 7.84 10.96
N THR A 272 12.51 7.14 9.92
CA THR A 272 12.26 5.69 9.95
C THR A 272 12.35 5.09 8.54
N GLY A 273 12.48 3.77 8.46
CA GLY A 273 12.40 3.02 7.21
C GLY A 273 10.99 3.00 6.61
N ARG A 274 10.85 2.25 5.52
CA ARG A 274 9.56 1.99 4.86
C ARG A 274 9.37 0.49 4.68
N MET A 275 8.17 0.04 4.96
CA MET A 275 7.63 -1.24 4.49
C MET A 275 7.37 -1.15 2.98
N ALA A 276 7.21 -2.28 2.32
CA ALA A 276 6.78 -2.30 0.93
C ALA A 276 5.57 -3.22 0.75
N LEU A 277 4.51 -2.66 0.18
CA LEU A 277 3.54 -3.47 -0.53
C LEU A 277 4.18 -3.92 -1.84
N PHE A 278 4.26 -5.22 -2.05
CA PHE A 278 4.67 -5.82 -3.31
C PHE A 278 3.51 -6.58 -3.94
N GLY A 279 3.41 -6.51 -5.26
CA GLY A 279 2.43 -7.25 -6.04
C GLY A 279 3.05 -7.77 -7.33
N MET A 280 2.88 -9.05 -7.64
CA MET A 280 3.43 -9.68 -8.84
C MET A 280 2.44 -10.71 -9.41
N LEU A 281 2.24 -10.66 -10.72
CA LEU A 281 1.53 -11.71 -11.46
C LEU A 281 2.47 -12.88 -11.73
N GLN A 282 1.95 -14.10 -11.56
CA GLN A 282 2.60 -15.30 -12.04
C GLN A 282 2.07 -15.63 -13.44
N GLU A 283 2.79 -16.44 -14.21
CA GLU A 283 2.28 -16.93 -15.49
C GLU A 283 1.00 -17.77 -15.27
N ARG A 284 0.03 -17.61 -16.18
CA ARG A 284 -1.22 -18.40 -16.18
C ARG A 284 -1.03 -19.71 -16.91
#